data_0ea104f2b04ec468d931fa27588b541c
#
_entry.id   0ea104f2b04ec468d931fa27588b541c
#
_cell.length_a   1.000
_cell.length_b   1.000
_cell.length_c   1.000
_cell.angle_alpha   90.00
_cell.angle_beta   90.00
_cell.angle_gamma   90.00
#
_symmetry.space_group_name_H-M   'P 1'
#
loop_
_entity.id
_entity.type
_entity.pdbx_description
1 polymer ?
#
loop_
_entity_poly.entity_id
_entity_poly.type
_entity_poly.pdbx_seq_one_letter_code
_entity_poly.pdbx_strand_id
1 'polypeptide(L)'
;MNNTLVVCGIQWGDEGKGKMTDYLAQAADVVVRYQGGNNAGHTITFGGNKYALQSIPSGIFNPHIKNVMANGMVVNPKAAIGELDKLREREIRDFQLYISDRAAVIMPYHLALDGAYEALKGGKQIGTTKKGIGPAYSDKYSRVGIRMGDLLDKEYFAERLRDALLQKNMELKMLGLEQFDFDTLYNEYLGYGETLRPYITDTSILLNHEIEAGHKVLFEGAQGVMLCIDNGTYPFVTSSSPTAASVPLGAGIAPRFIDNVLGICKSYTTRVGAGPFPTELFTEQADYIRDRGHEYGTVTGRPRRVGFLDCVVLRHACRVSGVNYLSLMLFDVLSGVKDLRICVGYKLDGKVIDYIPSCLSALERCEPVYEVMETWEEDLTGMKTYEELPEAAKKYIRRVEELTHTEVAFVSVGPDRTQTIIRKEIF
;
A
#
# COMPACT_ATOMS: atom_id res chain seq x y z
N MET A 1 -14.35 -21.46 -5.31
CA MET A 1 -14.65 -20.46 -6.34
C MET A 1 -13.42 -19.56 -6.41
N ASN A 2 -12.79 -19.38 -7.55
CA ASN A 2 -11.60 -18.50 -7.67
C ASN A 2 -12.07 -17.08 -8.06
N ASN A 3 -12.77 -16.42 -7.16
CA ASN A 3 -13.35 -15.10 -7.44
C ASN A 3 -12.81 -13.97 -6.57
N THR A 4 -11.82 -14.25 -5.71
CA THR A 4 -11.19 -13.21 -4.91
C THR A 4 -9.69 -13.16 -5.13
N LEU A 5 -9.16 -11.97 -5.28
CA LEU A 5 -7.74 -11.70 -5.44
C LEU A 5 -7.30 -10.57 -4.51
N VAL A 6 -6.23 -10.81 -3.75
CA VAL A 6 -5.57 -9.76 -2.97
C VAL A 6 -4.31 -9.31 -3.71
N VAL A 7 -4.16 -8.01 -3.90
CA VAL A 7 -2.94 -7.38 -4.44
C VAL A 7 -2.24 -6.64 -3.31
N CYS A 8 -1.06 -7.09 -2.92
CA CYS A 8 -0.26 -6.44 -1.89
C CYS A 8 1.19 -6.20 -2.33
N GLY A 9 1.78 -5.07 -1.92
CA GLY A 9 3.21 -4.83 -2.10
C GLY A 9 4.01 -5.68 -1.12
N ILE A 10 5.06 -6.32 -1.59
CA ILE A 10 5.87 -7.24 -0.76
C ILE A 10 7.29 -6.73 -0.46
N GLN A 11 7.50 -5.43 -0.62
CA GLN A 11 8.72 -4.70 -0.25
C GLN A 11 8.36 -3.53 0.70
N TRP A 12 9.00 -2.36 0.56
CA TRP A 12 8.77 -1.17 1.39
C TRP A 12 7.83 -0.13 0.76
N GLY A 13 6.88 -0.55 -0.06
CA GLY A 13 6.02 0.34 -0.83
C GLY A 13 6.67 0.78 -2.16
N ASP A 14 5.91 1.55 -2.94
CA ASP A 14 6.33 2.04 -4.27
C ASP A 14 6.70 0.94 -5.29
N GLU A 15 6.18 -0.28 -5.09
CA GLU A 15 6.45 -1.44 -5.98
C GLU A 15 5.82 -1.31 -7.37
N GLY A 16 5.01 -0.29 -7.61
CA GLY A 16 4.28 -0.15 -8.88
C GLY A 16 2.90 -0.82 -8.87
N LYS A 17 2.33 -1.05 -7.69
CA LYS A 17 0.99 -1.68 -7.51
C LYS A 17 -0.10 -1.03 -8.35
N GLY A 18 -0.08 0.31 -8.49
CA GLY A 18 -1.10 1.05 -9.22
C GLY A 18 -1.32 0.56 -10.64
N LYS A 19 -0.25 0.20 -11.36
CA LYS A 19 -0.34 -0.38 -12.71
C LYS A 19 -1.06 -1.73 -12.71
N MET A 20 -0.72 -2.60 -11.76
CA MET A 20 -1.33 -3.94 -11.69
C MET A 20 -2.76 -3.89 -11.16
N THR A 21 -3.07 -3.02 -10.19
CA THR A 21 -4.45 -2.84 -9.72
C THR A 21 -5.34 -2.25 -10.79
N ASP A 22 -4.88 -1.28 -11.57
CA ASP A 22 -5.61 -0.74 -12.72
C ASP A 22 -5.86 -1.83 -13.79
N TYR A 23 -4.85 -2.63 -14.10
CA TYR A 23 -4.99 -3.75 -15.03
C TYR A 23 -6.02 -4.78 -14.55
N LEU A 24 -5.90 -5.25 -13.32
CA LEU A 24 -6.75 -6.29 -12.75
C LEU A 24 -8.17 -5.79 -12.43
N ALA A 25 -8.32 -4.52 -12.08
CA ALA A 25 -9.62 -3.92 -11.80
C ALA A 25 -10.57 -3.99 -13.00
N GLN A 26 -10.06 -4.05 -14.24
CA GLN A 26 -10.91 -4.16 -15.43
C GLN A 26 -11.68 -5.49 -15.52
N ALA A 27 -11.17 -6.52 -14.86
CA ALA A 27 -11.82 -7.83 -14.78
C ALA A 27 -12.65 -8.02 -13.49
N ALA A 28 -12.63 -7.01 -12.57
CA ALA A 28 -13.30 -7.09 -11.28
C ALA A 28 -14.72 -6.52 -11.33
N ASP A 29 -15.61 -7.07 -10.53
CA ASP A 29 -16.94 -6.51 -10.24
C ASP A 29 -16.88 -5.57 -9.01
N VAL A 30 -15.95 -5.84 -8.09
CA VAL A 30 -15.77 -5.07 -6.85
C VAL A 30 -14.28 -4.81 -6.61
N VAL A 31 -13.92 -3.58 -6.27
CA VAL A 31 -12.55 -3.20 -5.86
C VAL A 31 -12.57 -2.62 -4.45
N VAL A 32 -11.75 -3.17 -3.57
CA VAL A 32 -11.81 -2.93 -2.12
C VAL A 32 -10.49 -2.42 -1.59
N ARG A 33 -10.48 -1.25 -0.95
CA ARG A 33 -9.38 -0.80 -0.07
C ARG A 33 -9.67 -1.27 1.35
N TYR A 34 -8.81 -2.10 1.90
CA TYR A 34 -9.06 -2.76 3.20
C TYR A 34 -8.24 -2.20 4.37
N GLN A 35 -7.26 -1.32 4.11
CA GLN A 35 -6.38 -0.75 5.14
C GLN A 35 -5.75 0.58 4.68
N GLY A 36 -5.08 1.28 5.63
CA GLY A 36 -4.46 2.57 5.36
C GLY A 36 -5.47 3.71 5.32
N GLY A 37 -5.11 4.78 4.70
CA GLY A 37 -5.92 5.99 4.53
C GLY A 37 -5.38 6.84 3.37
N ASN A 38 -5.55 8.14 3.47
CA ASN A 38 -5.09 9.08 2.45
C ASN A 38 -3.55 9.34 2.46
N ASN A 39 -2.79 8.52 3.20
CA ASN A 39 -1.33 8.47 3.12
C ASN A 39 -0.81 7.63 1.94
N ALA A 40 -1.64 6.80 1.34
CA ALA A 40 -1.34 6.13 0.08
C ALA A 40 -1.58 7.10 -1.08
N GLY A 41 -0.83 6.92 -2.15
CA GLY A 41 -1.07 7.62 -3.41
C GLY A 41 -0.79 6.65 -4.55
N HIS A 42 -1.72 6.52 -5.47
CA HIS A 42 -1.49 5.81 -6.71
C HIS A 42 -2.01 6.63 -7.88
N THR A 43 -1.29 6.56 -8.99
CA THR A 43 -1.67 7.26 -10.21
C THR A 43 -2.25 6.24 -11.18
N ILE A 44 -3.44 6.55 -11.68
CA ILE A 44 -4.13 5.78 -12.72
C ILE A 44 -4.17 6.63 -13.98
N THR A 45 -3.97 6.00 -15.12
CA THR A 45 -4.15 6.64 -16.42
C THR A 45 -5.48 6.19 -17.03
N PHE A 46 -6.41 7.13 -17.20
CA PHE A 46 -7.73 6.89 -17.78
C PHE A 46 -8.05 7.93 -18.85
N GLY A 47 -8.47 7.50 -20.05
CA GLY A 47 -8.76 8.40 -21.15
C GLY A 47 -7.59 9.32 -21.55
N GLY A 48 -6.35 8.86 -21.39
CA GLY A 48 -5.13 9.65 -21.65
C GLY A 48 -4.75 10.65 -20.54
N ASN A 49 -5.56 10.76 -19.48
CA ASN A 49 -5.31 11.65 -18.34
C ASN A 49 -4.79 10.88 -17.14
N LYS A 50 -3.93 11.52 -16.34
CA LYS A 50 -3.42 10.98 -15.08
C LYS A 50 -4.28 11.47 -13.91
N TYR A 51 -4.68 10.52 -13.06
CA TYR A 51 -5.47 10.76 -11.85
C TYR A 51 -4.70 10.24 -10.64
N ALA A 52 -4.44 11.11 -9.67
CA ALA A 52 -3.83 10.74 -8.41
C ALA A 52 -4.94 10.47 -7.39
N LEU A 53 -5.18 9.21 -7.06
CA LEU A 53 -6.10 8.78 -6.01
C LEU A 53 -5.33 8.52 -4.71
N GLN A 54 -5.97 8.76 -3.57
CA GLN A 54 -5.38 8.52 -2.24
C GLN A 54 -6.20 7.50 -1.44
N SER A 55 -7.50 7.73 -1.28
CA SER A 55 -8.39 6.90 -0.48
C SER A 55 -9.33 6.05 -1.33
N ILE A 56 -9.78 6.61 -2.45
CA ILE A 56 -10.75 5.98 -3.34
C ILE A 56 -10.09 4.81 -4.10
N PRO A 57 -10.76 3.63 -4.21
CA PRO A 57 -10.23 2.50 -4.96
C PRO A 57 -10.04 2.76 -6.45
N SER A 58 -9.14 1.99 -7.09
CA SER A 58 -8.75 2.14 -8.50
C SER A 58 -9.87 1.86 -9.51
N GLY A 59 -10.90 1.13 -9.12
CA GLY A 59 -12.05 0.81 -9.99
C GLY A 59 -13.01 1.98 -10.26
N ILE A 60 -12.81 3.15 -9.64
CA ILE A 60 -13.77 4.27 -9.66
C ILE A 60 -14.06 4.84 -11.06
N PHE A 61 -13.19 4.59 -12.04
CA PHE A 61 -13.35 5.06 -13.41
C PHE A 61 -14.28 4.20 -14.26
N ASN A 62 -14.70 3.04 -13.74
CA ASN A 62 -15.65 2.15 -14.41
C ASN A 62 -16.99 2.15 -13.65
N PRO A 63 -18.09 2.61 -14.28
CA PRO A 63 -19.39 2.73 -13.62
C PRO A 63 -20.00 1.39 -13.18
N HIS A 64 -19.53 0.27 -13.74
CA HIS A 64 -20.02 -1.06 -13.37
C HIS A 64 -19.32 -1.63 -12.13
N ILE A 65 -18.18 -1.09 -11.74
CA ILE A 65 -17.38 -1.57 -10.60
C ILE A 65 -17.87 -0.93 -9.29
N LYS A 66 -18.16 -1.77 -8.30
CA LYS A 66 -18.40 -1.33 -6.93
C LYS A 66 -17.06 -1.04 -6.24
N ASN A 67 -16.87 0.19 -5.83
CA ASN A 67 -15.66 0.64 -5.13
C ASN A 67 -15.92 0.71 -3.64
N VAL A 68 -15.14 0.02 -2.83
CA VAL A 68 -15.38 -0.13 -1.39
C VAL A 68 -14.20 0.39 -0.59
N MET A 69 -14.45 1.38 0.28
CA MET A 69 -13.55 1.79 1.34
C MET A 69 -13.97 1.05 2.62
N ALA A 70 -13.26 -0.02 2.95
CA ALA A 70 -13.69 -0.96 3.98
C ALA A 70 -13.33 -0.53 5.42
N ASN A 71 -13.80 -1.27 6.40
CA ASN A 71 -13.73 -0.96 7.83
C ASN A 71 -12.31 -0.92 8.41
N GLY A 72 -11.32 -1.50 7.74
CA GLY A 72 -9.92 -1.43 8.14
C GLY A 72 -9.23 -0.12 7.80
N MET A 73 -9.84 0.72 6.95
CA MET A 73 -9.31 2.05 6.63
C MET A 73 -9.52 3.05 7.77
N VAL A 74 -8.68 4.10 7.75
CA VAL A 74 -8.93 5.36 8.45
C VAL A 74 -9.23 6.42 7.40
N VAL A 75 -10.42 7.04 7.48
CA VAL A 75 -10.95 7.92 6.44
C VAL A 75 -10.88 9.38 6.90
N ASN A 76 -10.26 10.22 6.08
CA ASN A 76 -10.38 11.67 6.22
C ASN A 76 -11.56 12.13 5.36
N PRO A 77 -12.70 12.54 5.93
CA PRO A 77 -13.89 12.89 5.17
C PRO A 77 -13.65 14.06 4.20
N LYS A 78 -12.92 15.08 4.65
CA LYS A 78 -12.55 16.25 3.83
C LYS A 78 -11.73 15.84 2.61
N ALA A 79 -10.75 14.95 2.80
CA ALA A 79 -9.93 14.44 1.71
C ALA A 79 -10.74 13.58 0.73
N ALA A 80 -11.63 12.72 1.23
CA ALA A 80 -12.49 11.90 0.41
C ALA A 80 -13.46 12.74 -0.45
N ILE A 81 -14.09 13.76 0.13
CA ILE A 81 -14.92 14.71 -0.60
C ILE A 81 -14.09 15.43 -1.67
N GLY A 82 -12.89 15.92 -1.33
CA GLY A 82 -12.00 16.56 -2.30
C GLY A 82 -11.54 15.66 -3.44
N GLU A 83 -11.40 14.35 -3.23
CA GLU A 83 -11.15 13.38 -4.30
C GLU A 83 -12.39 13.24 -5.21
N LEU A 84 -13.59 13.14 -4.63
CA LEU A 84 -14.86 13.06 -5.37
C LEU A 84 -15.12 14.31 -6.20
N ASP A 85 -14.82 15.49 -5.66
CA ASP A 85 -15.01 16.75 -6.37
C ASP A 85 -14.08 16.85 -7.58
N LYS A 86 -12.81 16.44 -7.44
CA LYS A 86 -11.87 16.36 -8.57
C LYS A 86 -12.31 15.37 -9.67
N LEU A 87 -12.96 14.27 -9.30
CA LEU A 87 -13.56 13.35 -10.29
C LEU A 87 -14.72 14.04 -11.04
N ARG A 88 -15.61 14.71 -10.31
CA ARG A 88 -16.76 15.43 -10.87
C ARG A 88 -16.35 16.60 -11.77
N GLU A 89 -15.31 17.36 -11.39
CA GLU A 89 -14.72 18.44 -12.19
C GLU A 89 -14.21 17.95 -13.55
N ARG A 90 -13.79 16.67 -13.61
CA ARG A 90 -13.33 16.00 -14.82
C ARG A 90 -14.43 15.15 -15.49
N GLU A 91 -15.68 15.45 -15.19
CA GLU A 91 -16.90 14.81 -15.74
C GLU A 91 -17.05 13.32 -15.42
N ILE A 92 -16.30 12.79 -14.45
CA ILE A 92 -16.48 11.43 -13.94
C ILE A 92 -17.53 11.47 -12.84
N ARG A 93 -18.77 11.18 -13.20
CA ARG A 93 -19.96 11.33 -12.32
C ARG A 93 -20.70 10.01 -12.11
N ASP A 94 -20.57 9.07 -13.04
CA ASP A 94 -21.20 7.76 -12.99
C ASP A 94 -20.21 6.77 -12.37
N PHE A 95 -20.35 6.54 -11.07
CA PHE A 95 -19.54 5.59 -10.30
C PHE A 95 -20.30 5.05 -9.11
N GLN A 96 -19.92 3.86 -8.65
CA GLN A 96 -20.43 3.23 -7.44
C GLN A 96 -19.35 3.29 -6.36
N LEU A 97 -19.64 3.99 -5.25
CA LEU A 97 -18.74 4.09 -4.09
C LEU A 97 -19.49 3.69 -2.82
N TYR A 98 -18.83 2.91 -1.98
CA TYR A 98 -19.34 2.46 -0.69
C TYR A 98 -18.25 2.69 0.37
N ILE A 99 -18.59 3.37 1.47
CA ILE A 99 -17.72 3.67 2.60
C ILE A 99 -18.24 2.95 3.81
N SER A 100 -17.41 2.16 4.47
CA SER A 100 -17.81 1.44 5.67
C SER A 100 -18.23 2.39 6.79
N ASP A 101 -19.40 2.16 7.33
CA ASP A 101 -19.90 2.80 8.56
C ASP A 101 -18.96 2.56 9.76
N ARG A 102 -18.18 1.45 9.75
CA ARG A 102 -17.21 1.08 10.79
C ARG A 102 -15.82 1.64 10.57
N ALA A 103 -15.53 2.27 9.43
CA ALA A 103 -14.21 2.89 9.20
C ALA A 103 -13.99 4.05 10.18
N ALA A 104 -12.77 4.14 10.73
CA ALA A 104 -12.44 5.21 11.67
C ALA A 104 -12.25 6.56 10.95
N VAL A 105 -12.71 7.64 11.58
CA VAL A 105 -12.58 8.99 11.05
C VAL A 105 -11.25 9.61 11.46
N ILE A 106 -10.55 10.20 10.50
CA ILE A 106 -9.41 11.08 10.78
C ILE A 106 -9.93 12.48 11.11
N MET A 107 -9.72 12.90 12.35
CA MET A 107 -10.07 14.22 12.86
C MET A 107 -8.87 15.17 12.76
N PRO A 108 -9.06 16.49 12.79
CA PRO A 108 -7.96 17.48 12.71
C PRO A 108 -6.92 17.34 13.83
N TYR A 109 -7.35 16.96 15.02
CA TYR A 109 -6.40 16.72 16.13
C TYR A 109 -5.44 15.55 15.84
N HIS A 110 -5.84 14.57 15.00
CA HIS A 110 -4.92 13.50 14.58
C HIS A 110 -3.78 14.06 13.73
N LEU A 111 -4.06 15.02 12.84
CA LEU A 111 -3.02 15.67 12.02
C LEU A 111 -2.04 16.47 12.89
N ALA A 112 -2.58 17.24 13.85
CA ALA A 112 -1.77 18.01 14.79
C ALA A 112 -0.86 17.12 15.64
N LEU A 113 -1.40 16.04 16.19
CA LEU A 113 -0.66 15.06 17.00
C LEU A 113 0.39 14.30 16.17
N ASP A 114 0.09 13.89 14.93
CA ASP A 114 1.05 13.22 14.04
C ASP A 114 2.28 14.12 13.80
N GLY A 115 2.06 15.40 13.52
CA GLY A 115 3.14 16.39 13.39
C GLY A 115 3.96 16.58 14.65
N ALA A 116 3.30 16.68 15.80
CA ALA A 116 3.97 16.89 17.10
C ALA A 116 4.79 15.68 17.54
N TYR A 117 4.24 14.47 17.43
CA TYR A 117 4.97 13.24 17.77
C TYR A 117 6.19 13.03 16.89
N GLU A 118 6.10 13.37 15.60
CA GLU A 118 7.25 13.29 14.71
C GLU A 118 8.32 14.31 15.09
N ALA A 119 7.94 15.53 15.48
CA ALA A 119 8.84 16.57 15.94
C ALA A 119 9.57 16.18 17.25
N LEU A 120 8.86 15.54 18.19
CA LEU A 120 9.43 15.10 19.47
C LEU A 120 10.54 14.04 19.31
N LYS A 121 10.55 13.28 18.21
CA LYS A 121 11.58 12.25 17.95
C LYS A 121 12.95 12.83 17.60
N GLY A 122 13.05 14.13 17.30
CA GLY A 122 14.31 14.78 16.95
C GLY A 122 15.00 14.07 15.76
N GLY A 123 16.24 13.61 15.94
CA GLY A 123 17.01 12.91 14.89
C GLY A 123 16.54 11.47 14.60
N LYS A 124 15.54 10.94 15.31
CA LYS A 124 14.99 9.58 15.16
C LYS A 124 13.62 9.57 14.49
N GLN A 125 13.38 10.53 13.60
CA GLN A 125 12.12 10.65 12.87
C GLN A 125 11.86 9.41 12.00
N ILE A 126 10.59 8.97 11.94
CA ILE A 126 10.15 7.86 11.09
C ILE A 126 9.96 8.34 9.64
N GLY A 127 9.63 9.61 9.46
CA GLY A 127 9.28 10.20 8.17
C GLY A 127 7.79 10.03 7.86
N THR A 128 6.90 10.37 8.82
CA THR A 128 5.45 10.26 8.63
C THR A 128 4.96 11.21 7.54
N THR A 129 3.80 10.88 6.97
CA THR A 129 3.13 11.75 5.98
C THR A 129 2.41 12.94 6.61
N LYS A 130 2.35 13.02 7.95
CA LYS A 130 1.63 14.03 8.73
C LYS A 130 0.14 14.13 8.39
N LYS A 131 -0.46 13.00 8.01
CA LYS A 131 -1.88 12.91 7.64
C LYS A 131 -2.76 12.31 8.74
N GLY A 132 -2.22 12.18 9.95
CA GLY A 132 -2.95 11.72 11.13
C GLY A 132 -3.26 10.21 11.15
N ILE A 133 -2.60 9.42 10.31
CA ILE A 133 -2.88 7.99 10.17
C ILE A 133 -2.57 7.24 11.48
N GLY A 134 -1.37 7.44 12.02
CA GLY A 134 -0.94 6.80 13.28
C GLY A 134 -1.87 7.12 14.45
N PRO A 135 -2.10 8.39 14.77
CA PRO A 135 -3.02 8.78 15.83
C PRO A 135 -4.45 8.26 15.63
N ALA A 136 -4.98 8.23 14.41
CA ALA A 136 -6.32 7.70 14.13
C ALA A 136 -6.40 6.18 14.40
N TYR A 137 -5.39 5.39 14.01
CA TYR A 137 -5.32 3.98 14.38
C TYR A 137 -5.16 3.77 15.89
N SER A 138 -4.36 4.60 16.57
CA SER A 138 -4.23 4.55 18.03
C SER A 138 -5.57 4.75 18.70
N ASP A 139 -6.35 5.74 18.26
CA ASP A 139 -7.67 6.01 18.81
C ASP A 139 -8.69 4.90 18.52
N LYS A 140 -8.61 4.27 17.33
CA LYS A 140 -9.40 3.08 17.01
C LYS A 140 -9.17 1.96 18.01
N TYR A 141 -7.92 1.65 18.33
CA TYR A 141 -7.57 0.56 19.25
C TYR A 141 -7.76 0.92 20.73
N SER A 142 -7.62 2.18 21.11
CA SER A 142 -7.96 2.67 22.45
C SER A 142 -9.47 2.86 22.64
N ARG A 143 -10.28 2.71 21.60
CA ARG A 143 -11.76 2.77 21.60
C ARG A 143 -12.32 4.17 21.88
N VAL A 144 -11.55 5.21 21.59
CA VAL A 144 -11.98 6.61 21.68
C VAL A 144 -12.24 7.23 20.30
N GLY A 145 -11.88 6.51 19.23
CA GLY A 145 -12.08 6.95 17.85
C GLY A 145 -13.56 7.11 17.47
N ILE A 146 -13.80 7.97 16.51
CA ILE A 146 -15.09 8.23 15.86
C ILE A 146 -15.15 7.40 14.59
N ARG A 147 -16.30 6.83 14.24
CA ARG A 147 -16.54 6.05 13.02
C ARG A 147 -17.33 6.86 12.00
N MET A 148 -17.26 6.45 10.74
CA MET A 148 -18.02 7.11 9.66
C MET A 148 -19.54 7.04 9.91
N GLY A 149 -20.05 5.93 10.45
CA GLY A 149 -21.44 5.77 10.81
C GLY A 149 -21.90 6.72 11.92
N ASP A 150 -21.01 7.06 12.86
CA ASP A 150 -21.34 7.96 13.97
C ASP A 150 -21.71 9.36 13.46
N LEU A 151 -21.12 9.80 12.34
CA LEU A 151 -21.43 11.10 11.71
C LEU A 151 -22.86 11.21 11.18
N LEU A 152 -23.59 10.10 11.07
CA LEU A 152 -24.96 10.05 10.58
C LEU A 152 -26.01 10.21 11.70
N ASP A 153 -25.58 10.07 12.96
CA ASP A 153 -26.40 10.24 14.16
C ASP A 153 -25.89 11.46 14.95
N LYS A 154 -26.66 12.56 14.90
CA LYS A 154 -26.27 13.86 15.46
C LYS A 154 -26.01 13.81 16.96
N GLU A 155 -26.87 13.11 17.71
CA GLU A 155 -26.80 13.05 19.16
C GLU A 155 -25.62 12.17 19.60
N TYR A 156 -25.51 11.00 18.99
CA TYR A 156 -24.41 10.08 19.29
C TYR A 156 -23.05 10.65 18.87
N PHE A 157 -22.96 11.29 17.72
CA PHE A 157 -21.72 11.98 17.28
C PHE A 157 -21.33 13.09 18.27
N ALA A 158 -22.30 13.89 18.77
CA ALA A 158 -22.01 14.93 19.75
C ALA A 158 -21.45 14.34 21.06
N GLU A 159 -21.98 13.23 21.53
CA GLU A 159 -21.47 12.51 22.72
C GLU A 159 -20.04 12.02 22.47
N ARG A 160 -19.82 11.26 21.39
CA ARG A 160 -18.51 10.72 21.02
C ARG A 160 -17.44 11.81 20.83
N LEU A 161 -17.79 12.93 20.20
CA LEU A 161 -16.88 14.04 19.98
C LEU A 161 -16.50 14.73 21.30
N ARG A 162 -17.44 14.94 22.24
CA ARG A 162 -17.11 15.50 23.57
C ARG A 162 -16.11 14.64 24.32
N ASP A 163 -16.36 13.33 24.34
CA ASP A 163 -15.47 12.37 25.02
C ASP A 163 -14.08 12.38 24.39
N ALA A 164 -13.99 12.34 23.06
CA ALA A 164 -12.72 12.39 22.34
C ALA A 164 -11.98 13.71 22.60
N LEU A 165 -12.68 14.86 22.52
CA LEU A 165 -12.06 16.18 22.73
C LEU A 165 -11.58 16.39 24.16
N LEU A 166 -12.27 15.86 25.18
CA LEU A 166 -11.80 15.93 26.54
C LEU A 166 -10.38 15.37 26.68
N GLN A 167 -10.14 14.20 26.09
CA GLN A 167 -8.83 13.55 26.11
C GLN A 167 -7.82 14.26 25.18
N LYS A 168 -8.23 14.55 23.94
CA LYS A 168 -7.31 15.09 22.93
C LYS A 168 -6.88 16.52 23.22
N ASN A 169 -7.77 17.37 23.71
CA ASN A 169 -7.42 18.72 24.10
C ASN A 169 -6.47 18.76 25.31
N MET A 170 -6.59 17.81 26.25
CA MET A 170 -5.58 17.66 27.31
C MET A 170 -4.21 17.31 26.73
N GLU A 171 -4.15 16.35 25.81
CA GLU A 171 -2.93 15.91 25.15
C GLU A 171 -2.29 17.03 24.33
N LEU A 172 -3.07 17.75 23.51
CA LEU A 172 -2.62 18.90 22.74
C LEU A 172 -2.06 20.02 23.65
N LYS A 173 -2.74 20.32 24.75
CA LYS A 173 -2.29 21.30 25.73
C LYS A 173 -0.94 20.92 26.34
N MET A 174 -0.76 19.64 26.71
CA MET A 174 0.53 19.15 27.25
C MET A 174 1.67 19.27 26.22
N LEU A 175 1.37 19.19 24.94
CA LEU A 175 2.32 19.35 23.83
C LEU A 175 2.50 20.83 23.41
N GLY A 176 1.83 21.77 24.07
CA GLY A 176 1.87 23.20 23.73
C GLY A 176 1.17 23.54 22.41
N LEU A 177 0.23 22.70 21.99
CA LEU A 177 -0.56 22.87 20.76
C LEU A 177 -1.91 23.53 21.05
N GLU A 178 -2.49 24.14 20.01
CA GLU A 178 -3.83 24.71 20.06
C GLU A 178 -4.88 23.62 20.25
N GLN A 179 -5.86 23.88 21.11
CA GLN A 179 -6.98 22.99 21.37
C GLN A 179 -8.08 23.23 20.35
N PHE A 180 -8.87 22.20 20.09
CA PHE A 180 -10.01 22.28 19.16
C PHE A 180 -11.30 22.61 19.89
N ASP A 181 -12.08 23.49 19.28
CA ASP A 181 -13.42 23.83 19.73
C ASP A 181 -14.45 22.78 19.31
N PHE A 182 -15.35 22.45 20.23
CA PHE A 182 -16.38 21.44 19.99
C PHE A 182 -17.35 21.84 18.88
N ASP A 183 -17.92 23.05 18.96
CA ASP A 183 -18.98 23.48 18.06
C ASP A 183 -18.45 23.59 16.60
N THR A 184 -17.23 24.06 16.45
CA THR A 184 -16.54 24.14 15.17
C THR A 184 -16.39 22.76 14.53
N LEU A 185 -15.82 21.78 15.25
CA LEU A 185 -15.64 20.42 14.73
C LEU A 185 -16.97 19.70 14.53
N TYR A 186 -17.91 19.87 15.46
CA TYR A 186 -19.21 19.24 15.35
C TYR A 186 -19.93 19.63 14.07
N ASN A 187 -20.04 20.94 13.80
CA ASN A 187 -20.73 21.44 12.62
C ASN A 187 -20.00 21.05 11.33
N GLU A 188 -18.66 21.15 11.30
CA GLU A 188 -17.86 20.76 10.13
C GLU A 188 -18.05 19.29 9.78
N TYR A 189 -17.93 18.39 10.78
CA TYR A 189 -17.99 16.96 10.54
C TYR A 189 -19.40 16.41 10.31
N LEU A 190 -20.43 17.05 10.88
CA LEU A 190 -21.82 16.79 10.47
C LEU A 190 -22.02 17.12 9.00
N GLY A 191 -21.50 18.25 8.53
CA GLY A 191 -21.56 18.63 7.11
C GLY A 191 -20.91 17.60 6.20
N TYR A 192 -19.75 17.04 6.60
CA TYR A 192 -19.11 15.94 5.88
C TYR A 192 -19.94 14.66 5.93
N GLY A 193 -20.53 14.33 7.09
CA GLY A 193 -21.43 13.19 7.24
C GLY A 193 -22.63 13.26 6.30
N GLU A 194 -23.29 14.42 6.20
CA GLU A 194 -24.40 14.62 5.27
C GLU A 194 -23.97 14.51 3.79
N THR A 195 -22.80 15.06 3.44
CA THR A 195 -22.26 14.97 2.08
C THR A 195 -21.92 13.52 1.69
N LEU A 196 -21.40 12.73 2.63
CA LEU A 196 -20.98 11.34 2.39
C LEU A 196 -22.10 10.33 2.70
N ARG A 197 -23.22 10.74 3.29
CA ARG A 197 -24.36 9.87 3.64
C ARG A 197 -24.76 8.89 2.54
N PRO A 198 -24.85 9.27 1.25
CA PRO A 198 -25.24 8.36 0.19
C PRO A 198 -24.29 7.18 -0.03
N TYR A 199 -23.05 7.30 0.46
CA TYR A 199 -21.98 6.30 0.27
C TYR A 199 -21.75 5.45 1.51
N ILE A 200 -22.19 5.90 2.72
CA ILE A 200 -21.92 5.21 3.99
C ILE A 200 -22.89 4.06 4.18
N THR A 201 -22.35 2.85 4.38
CA THR A 201 -23.15 1.62 4.55
C THR A 201 -22.36 0.52 5.29
N ASP A 202 -23.02 -0.57 5.66
CA ASP A 202 -22.35 -1.79 6.13
C ASP A 202 -21.68 -2.52 4.95
N THR A 203 -20.42 -2.22 4.73
CA THR A 203 -19.63 -2.83 3.65
C THR A 203 -19.30 -4.29 3.89
N SER A 204 -19.34 -4.77 5.14
CA SER A 204 -19.14 -6.19 5.44
C SER A 204 -20.29 -7.04 4.87
N ILE A 205 -21.54 -6.63 5.07
CA ILE A 205 -22.70 -7.30 4.48
C ILE A 205 -22.60 -7.27 2.95
N LEU A 206 -22.31 -6.10 2.38
CA LEU A 206 -22.14 -5.94 0.93
C LEU A 206 -21.10 -6.94 0.38
N LEU A 207 -19.90 -6.96 0.94
CA LEU A 207 -18.80 -7.78 0.43
C LEU A 207 -19.07 -9.28 0.55
N ASN A 208 -19.66 -9.73 1.68
CA ASN A 208 -20.02 -11.13 1.82
C ASN A 208 -21.05 -11.55 0.76
N HIS A 209 -22.08 -10.73 0.48
CA HIS A 209 -23.06 -11.00 -0.57
C HIS A 209 -22.41 -11.06 -1.97
N GLU A 210 -21.51 -10.11 -2.29
CA GLU A 210 -20.84 -10.09 -3.61
C GLU A 210 -19.99 -11.35 -3.81
N ILE A 211 -19.23 -11.78 -2.79
CA ILE A 211 -18.39 -12.97 -2.86
C ILE A 211 -19.24 -14.24 -3.00
N GLU A 212 -20.32 -14.37 -2.19
CA GLU A 212 -21.21 -15.52 -2.22
C GLU A 212 -22.01 -15.59 -3.54
N ALA A 213 -22.29 -14.46 -4.17
CA ALA A 213 -22.88 -14.39 -5.51
C ALA A 213 -21.92 -14.81 -6.64
N GLY A 214 -20.61 -15.00 -6.31
CA GLY A 214 -19.60 -15.40 -7.28
C GLY A 214 -18.98 -14.23 -8.06
N HIS A 215 -19.24 -12.99 -7.65
CA HIS A 215 -18.64 -11.81 -8.27
C HIS A 215 -17.14 -11.75 -7.99
N LYS A 216 -16.38 -11.21 -8.95
CA LYS A 216 -14.92 -11.03 -8.85
C LYS A 216 -14.57 -9.86 -7.95
N VAL A 217 -13.90 -10.12 -6.82
CA VAL A 217 -13.56 -9.13 -5.82
C VAL A 217 -12.04 -8.96 -5.75
N LEU A 218 -11.56 -7.75 -6.06
CA LEU A 218 -10.16 -7.35 -5.99
C LEU A 218 -9.90 -6.56 -4.70
N PHE A 219 -9.07 -7.08 -3.81
CA PHE A 219 -8.60 -6.36 -2.62
C PHE A 219 -7.30 -5.64 -2.93
N GLU A 220 -7.35 -4.32 -2.94
CA GLU A 220 -6.24 -3.42 -3.25
C GLU A 220 -5.52 -2.99 -1.97
N GLY A 221 -4.31 -3.50 -1.76
CA GLY A 221 -3.45 -3.12 -0.65
C GLY A 221 -2.72 -1.80 -0.90
N ALA A 222 -2.48 -1.06 0.16
CA ALA A 222 -1.63 0.12 0.18
C ALA A 222 -0.29 -0.17 0.87
N GLN A 223 0.74 0.62 0.61
CA GLN A 223 2.10 0.46 1.12
C GLN A 223 2.70 -0.92 0.74
N GLY A 224 3.56 -1.48 1.58
CA GLY A 224 4.18 -2.78 1.37
C GLY A 224 4.35 -3.54 2.68
N VAL A 225 4.48 -4.86 2.60
CA VAL A 225 4.56 -5.78 3.76
C VAL A 225 5.67 -5.41 4.74
N MET A 226 6.81 -4.90 4.23
CA MET A 226 7.92 -4.48 5.10
C MET A 226 7.61 -3.21 5.89
N LEU A 227 6.50 -2.52 5.59
CA LEU A 227 5.94 -1.42 6.37
C LEU A 227 4.78 -1.85 7.29
N CYS A 228 4.51 -3.16 7.42
CA CYS A 228 3.47 -3.67 8.31
C CYS A 228 3.80 -3.41 9.78
N ILE A 229 2.81 -2.96 10.55
CA ILE A 229 2.97 -2.71 11.99
C ILE A 229 3.38 -3.97 12.77
N ASP A 230 2.89 -5.14 12.33
CA ASP A 230 3.13 -6.42 13.02
C ASP A 230 4.32 -7.19 12.44
N ASN A 231 4.55 -7.14 11.11
CA ASN A 231 5.49 -8.01 10.40
C ASN A 231 6.61 -7.25 9.67
N GLY A 232 6.59 -5.92 9.71
CA GLY A 232 7.57 -5.08 9.04
C GLY A 232 8.78 -4.70 9.89
N THR A 233 9.53 -3.71 9.39
CA THR A 233 10.77 -3.20 10.03
C THR A 233 10.46 -2.18 11.13
N TYR A 234 9.71 -2.62 12.16
CA TYR A 234 9.34 -1.77 13.30
C TYR A 234 10.56 -1.15 13.99
N PRO A 235 10.53 0.17 14.33
CA PRO A 235 9.41 1.11 14.30
C PRO A 235 9.24 1.89 12.99
N PHE A 236 10.05 1.63 11.96
CA PHE A 236 9.99 2.32 10.67
C PHE A 236 8.94 1.68 9.75
N VAL A 237 7.68 1.79 10.15
CA VAL A 237 6.50 1.16 9.54
C VAL A 237 5.32 2.13 9.46
N THR A 238 4.27 1.76 8.72
CA THR A 238 2.96 2.41 8.81
C THR A 238 2.17 1.84 10.00
N SER A 239 1.13 2.53 10.43
CA SER A 239 0.30 2.08 11.56
C SER A 239 -0.81 1.13 11.17
N SER A 240 -0.77 0.60 9.95
CA SER A 240 -1.69 -0.41 9.44
C SER A 240 -0.95 -1.69 9.05
N SER A 241 -1.69 -2.74 8.71
CA SER A 241 -1.13 -4.00 8.24
C SER A 241 -1.36 -4.17 6.73
N PRO A 242 -0.35 -3.92 5.87
CA PRO A 242 -0.43 -4.10 4.40
C PRO A 242 -0.44 -5.57 3.94
N THR A 243 -0.34 -6.52 4.84
CA THR A 243 -0.36 -7.95 4.51
C THR A 243 -1.73 -8.41 4.02
N ALA A 244 -1.79 -9.43 3.17
CA ALA A 244 -3.06 -10.04 2.79
C ALA A 244 -3.78 -10.68 3.98
N ALA A 245 -3.05 -11.09 5.03
CA ALA A 245 -3.62 -11.62 6.27
C ALA A 245 -4.56 -10.63 7.00
N SER A 246 -4.46 -9.33 6.73
CA SER A 246 -5.33 -8.31 7.33
C SER A 246 -6.63 -8.07 6.54
N VAL A 247 -6.77 -8.62 5.33
CA VAL A 247 -7.97 -8.44 4.49
C VAL A 247 -9.24 -8.94 5.18
N PRO A 248 -9.29 -10.13 5.78
CA PRO A 248 -10.49 -10.61 6.45
C PRO A 248 -11.00 -9.66 7.53
N LEU A 249 -10.10 -9.15 8.38
CA LEU A 249 -10.42 -8.17 9.42
C LEU A 249 -10.77 -6.80 8.83
N GLY A 250 -9.97 -6.32 7.87
CA GLY A 250 -10.11 -5.00 7.27
C GLY A 250 -11.30 -4.86 6.33
N ALA A 251 -11.78 -5.95 5.75
CA ALA A 251 -12.95 -5.98 4.88
C ALA A 251 -14.22 -6.54 5.56
N GLY A 252 -14.05 -7.19 6.73
CA GLY A 252 -15.18 -7.81 7.45
C GLY A 252 -15.72 -9.06 6.74
N ILE A 253 -14.82 -9.89 6.19
CA ILE A 253 -15.14 -11.13 5.49
C ILE A 253 -14.49 -12.34 6.20
N ALA A 254 -14.95 -13.55 5.90
CA ALA A 254 -14.32 -14.76 6.43
C ALA A 254 -12.98 -15.05 5.77
N PRO A 255 -11.95 -15.55 6.52
CA PRO A 255 -10.64 -15.87 5.94
C PRO A 255 -10.69 -16.86 4.77
N ARG A 256 -11.65 -17.79 4.76
CA ARG A 256 -11.84 -18.77 3.70
C ARG A 256 -12.25 -18.17 2.34
N PHE A 257 -12.59 -16.89 2.31
CA PHE A 257 -12.95 -16.17 1.09
C PHE A 257 -11.74 -15.54 0.37
N ILE A 258 -10.53 -15.79 0.83
CA ILE A 258 -9.33 -15.37 0.10
C ILE A 258 -8.85 -16.55 -0.74
N ASP A 259 -9.02 -16.46 -2.05
CA ASP A 259 -8.61 -17.51 -2.99
C ASP A 259 -7.15 -17.33 -3.43
N ASN A 260 -6.80 -16.15 -3.91
CA ASN A 260 -5.47 -15.85 -4.44
C ASN A 260 -4.88 -14.58 -3.84
N VAL A 261 -3.56 -14.58 -3.71
CA VAL A 261 -2.77 -13.43 -3.27
C VAL A 261 -1.65 -13.18 -4.28
N LEU A 262 -1.64 -12.00 -4.89
CA LEU A 262 -0.60 -11.53 -5.79
C LEU A 262 0.34 -10.57 -5.04
N GLY A 263 1.58 -10.98 -4.89
CA GLY A 263 2.65 -10.15 -4.35
C GLY A 263 3.30 -9.29 -5.44
N ILE A 264 3.21 -7.97 -5.28
CA ILE A 264 3.85 -7.02 -6.19
C ILE A 264 5.21 -6.65 -5.66
N CYS A 265 6.26 -6.86 -6.44
CA CYS A 265 7.62 -6.43 -6.13
C CYS A 265 8.29 -5.81 -7.36
N LYS A 266 9.17 -4.85 -7.13
CA LYS A 266 10.14 -4.43 -8.15
C LYS A 266 11.17 -5.54 -8.35
N SER A 267 11.79 -5.55 -9.52
CA SER A 267 12.91 -6.43 -9.82
C SER A 267 14.22 -6.02 -9.13
N TYR A 268 14.16 -4.95 -8.35
CA TYR A 268 15.18 -4.42 -7.44
C TYR A 268 14.47 -3.93 -6.17
N THR A 269 15.19 -3.33 -5.24
CA THR A 269 14.57 -2.86 -3.99
C THR A 269 14.69 -1.35 -3.87
N THR A 270 13.64 -0.69 -3.39
CA THR A 270 13.67 0.73 -3.01
C THR A 270 13.09 0.94 -1.64
N ARG A 271 13.56 1.96 -0.95
CA ARG A 271 12.99 2.39 0.33
C ARG A 271 12.91 3.91 0.41
N VAL A 272 11.78 4.40 0.88
CA VAL A 272 11.57 5.80 1.25
C VAL A 272 11.65 5.91 2.77
N GLY A 273 12.28 6.99 3.27
CA GLY A 273 12.42 7.23 4.71
C GLY A 273 13.56 6.47 5.38
N ALA A 274 13.54 6.53 6.70
CA ALA A 274 14.58 5.93 7.56
C ALA A 274 14.36 4.42 7.76
N GLY A 275 15.32 3.80 8.44
CA GLY A 275 15.31 2.40 8.82
C GLY A 275 16.25 1.53 8.00
N PRO A 276 16.46 0.27 8.41
CA PRO A 276 17.45 -0.64 7.81
C PRO A 276 17.09 -1.01 6.39
N PHE A 277 18.13 -1.12 5.56
CA PHE A 277 18.03 -1.52 4.15
C PHE A 277 19.29 -2.32 3.80
N PRO A 278 19.34 -3.62 4.11
CA PRO A 278 20.56 -4.42 3.99
C PRO A 278 21.18 -4.44 2.60
N THR A 279 20.37 -4.37 1.55
CA THR A 279 20.83 -4.40 0.15
C THR A 279 21.04 -3.02 -0.47
N GLU A 280 21.02 -1.94 0.33
CA GLU A 280 21.22 -0.57 -0.18
C GLU A 280 22.56 -0.42 -0.88
N LEU A 281 22.55 0.22 -2.03
CA LEU A 281 23.72 0.48 -2.86
C LEU A 281 24.14 1.95 -2.79
N PHE A 282 25.47 2.16 -2.73
CA PHE A 282 26.12 3.47 -2.72
C PHE A 282 27.09 3.62 -3.90
N THR A 283 26.77 2.98 -5.01
CA THR A 283 27.65 2.83 -6.18
C THR A 283 26.97 3.37 -7.45
N GLU A 284 27.70 3.42 -8.55
CA GLU A 284 27.17 3.82 -9.87
C GLU A 284 25.95 2.97 -10.32
N GLN A 285 25.87 1.71 -9.88
CA GLN A 285 24.69 0.88 -10.15
C GLN A 285 23.42 1.46 -9.50
N ALA A 286 23.54 2.05 -8.30
CA ALA A 286 22.40 2.69 -7.65
C ALA A 286 21.90 3.88 -8.46
N ASP A 287 22.80 4.70 -8.98
CA ASP A 287 22.45 5.86 -9.80
C ASP A 287 21.83 5.42 -11.12
N TYR A 288 22.42 4.42 -11.78
CA TYR A 288 21.87 3.85 -13.00
C TYR A 288 20.43 3.33 -12.83
N ILE A 289 20.18 2.52 -11.80
CA ILE A 289 18.84 1.97 -11.51
C ILE A 289 17.88 3.11 -11.14
N ARG A 290 18.33 4.10 -10.36
CA ARG A 290 17.52 5.26 -9.94
C ARG A 290 17.07 6.08 -11.13
N ASP A 291 17.96 6.37 -12.06
CA ASP A 291 17.66 7.19 -13.24
C ASP A 291 16.72 6.46 -14.19
N ARG A 292 17.02 5.20 -14.52
CA ARG A 292 16.15 4.38 -15.39
C ARG A 292 14.79 4.09 -14.79
N GLY A 293 14.73 3.82 -13.49
CA GLY A 293 13.50 3.54 -12.75
C GLY A 293 12.73 4.80 -12.34
N HIS A 294 13.26 5.99 -12.64
CA HIS A 294 12.69 7.27 -12.18
C HIS A 294 12.43 7.28 -10.67
N GLU A 295 13.38 6.75 -9.89
CA GLU A 295 13.25 6.56 -8.45
C GLU A 295 13.50 7.87 -7.69
N TYR A 296 12.59 8.81 -7.91
CA TYR A 296 12.55 10.13 -7.28
C TYR A 296 11.18 10.37 -6.64
N GLY A 297 11.16 11.12 -5.53
CA GLY A 297 9.91 11.47 -4.87
C GLY A 297 9.03 12.37 -5.74
N THR A 298 7.79 11.97 -5.99
CA THR A 298 6.85 12.67 -6.90
C THR A 298 6.62 14.13 -6.55
N VAL A 299 6.66 14.48 -5.25
CA VAL A 299 6.41 15.84 -4.76
C VAL A 299 7.72 16.62 -4.52
N THR A 300 8.73 15.95 -3.99
CA THR A 300 9.97 16.61 -3.52
C THR A 300 11.14 16.46 -4.49
N GLY A 301 11.04 15.58 -5.50
CA GLY A 301 12.15 15.22 -6.37
C GLY A 301 13.32 14.52 -5.65
N ARG A 302 13.18 14.20 -4.37
CA ARG A 302 14.25 13.60 -3.57
C ARG A 302 14.58 12.19 -4.08
N PRO A 303 15.87 11.83 -4.28
CA PRO A 303 16.25 10.49 -4.72
C PRO A 303 15.84 9.45 -3.66
N ARG A 304 15.27 8.33 -4.14
CA ARG A 304 14.98 7.16 -3.31
C ARG A 304 16.24 6.35 -3.07
N ARG A 305 16.30 5.69 -1.93
CA ARG A 305 17.30 4.67 -1.63
C ARG A 305 17.04 3.46 -2.52
N VAL A 306 18.07 2.90 -3.15
CA VAL A 306 17.98 1.81 -4.12
C VAL A 306 18.94 0.70 -3.72
N GLY A 307 18.57 -0.55 -3.95
CA GLY A 307 19.36 -1.74 -3.70
C GLY A 307 19.04 -2.87 -4.67
N PHE A 308 19.89 -3.90 -4.73
CA PHE A 308 19.57 -5.11 -5.45
C PHE A 308 18.35 -5.83 -4.86
N LEU A 309 17.72 -6.70 -5.63
CA LEU A 309 16.57 -7.47 -5.17
C LEU A 309 16.92 -8.29 -3.94
N ASP A 310 16.10 -8.16 -2.91
CA ASP A 310 16.27 -8.85 -1.63
C ASP A 310 15.28 -10.03 -1.51
N CYS A 311 15.74 -11.23 -1.82
CA CYS A 311 14.88 -12.42 -1.74
C CYS A 311 14.65 -12.91 -0.30
N VAL A 312 15.41 -12.44 0.69
CA VAL A 312 15.11 -12.68 2.12
C VAL A 312 13.83 -11.92 2.49
N VAL A 313 13.73 -10.66 2.04
CA VAL A 313 12.53 -9.83 2.17
C VAL A 313 11.34 -10.46 1.46
N LEU A 314 11.51 -10.89 0.20
CA LEU A 314 10.42 -11.49 -0.57
C LEU A 314 9.91 -12.77 0.09
N ARG A 315 10.79 -13.69 0.54
CA ARG A 315 10.40 -14.92 1.27
C ARG A 315 9.58 -14.60 2.52
N HIS A 316 10.05 -13.62 3.31
CA HIS A 316 9.32 -13.19 4.50
C HIS A 316 7.92 -12.69 4.15
N ALA A 317 7.82 -11.78 3.18
CA ALA A 317 6.56 -11.19 2.76
C ALA A 317 5.59 -12.22 2.16
N CYS A 318 6.10 -13.15 1.33
CA CYS A 318 5.32 -14.26 0.78
C CYS A 318 4.73 -15.14 1.89
N ARG A 319 5.56 -15.48 2.89
CA ARG A 319 5.13 -16.31 4.02
C ARG A 319 4.04 -15.66 4.85
N VAL A 320 4.20 -14.38 5.25
CA VAL A 320 3.24 -13.70 6.15
C VAL A 320 1.98 -13.22 5.45
N SER A 321 2.00 -13.15 4.12
CA SER A 321 0.84 -12.77 3.30
C SER A 321 0.19 -13.96 2.58
N GLY A 322 0.80 -15.16 2.60
CA GLY A 322 0.28 -16.30 1.85
C GLY A 322 0.26 -16.07 0.34
N VAL A 323 1.32 -15.46 -0.21
CA VAL A 323 1.41 -15.11 -1.63
C VAL A 323 1.46 -16.37 -2.49
N ASN A 324 0.53 -16.47 -3.45
CA ASN A 324 0.46 -17.57 -4.42
C ASN A 324 1.25 -17.24 -5.70
N TYR A 325 1.24 -15.96 -6.09
CA TYR A 325 1.84 -15.49 -7.35
C TYR A 325 2.59 -14.18 -7.15
N LEU A 326 3.64 -13.98 -7.95
CA LEU A 326 4.41 -12.74 -8.00
C LEU A 326 4.12 -11.95 -9.26
N SER A 327 4.21 -10.62 -9.15
CA SER A 327 4.35 -9.70 -10.26
C SER A 327 5.68 -8.96 -10.12
N LEU A 328 6.61 -9.19 -11.03
CA LEU A 328 7.88 -8.47 -11.13
C LEU A 328 7.67 -7.17 -11.90
N MET A 329 7.82 -6.05 -11.22
CA MET A 329 7.65 -4.72 -11.77
C MET A 329 8.99 -4.10 -12.16
N LEU A 330 8.97 -3.19 -13.14
CA LEU A 330 10.14 -2.43 -13.60
C LEU A 330 11.31 -3.35 -14.01
N PHE A 331 10.99 -4.45 -14.67
CA PHE A 331 12.00 -5.43 -15.07
C PHE A 331 12.92 -4.91 -16.19
N ASP A 332 12.39 -4.04 -17.04
CA ASP A 332 13.09 -3.27 -18.07
C ASP A 332 14.22 -2.38 -17.52
N VAL A 333 14.10 -1.94 -16.27
CA VAL A 333 15.12 -1.11 -15.60
C VAL A 333 16.44 -1.84 -15.42
N LEU A 334 16.42 -3.17 -15.31
CA LEU A 334 17.61 -3.99 -15.10
C LEU A 334 18.44 -4.22 -16.36
N SER A 335 17.94 -3.92 -17.56
CA SER A 335 18.72 -4.01 -18.80
C SER A 335 19.95 -3.10 -18.74
N GLY A 336 21.13 -3.63 -19.01
CA GLY A 336 22.39 -2.92 -18.97
C GLY A 336 22.98 -2.71 -17.57
N VAL A 337 22.37 -3.22 -16.51
CA VAL A 337 22.94 -3.18 -15.14
C VAL A 337 24.16 -4.08 -15.09
N LYS A 338 25.33 -3.50 -14.85
CA LYS A 338 26.58 -4.26 -14.68
C LYS A 338 26.62 -4.92 -13.31
N ASP A 339 27.24 -6.11 -13.25
CA ASP A 339 27.40 -6.86 -11.99
C ASP A 339 26.05 -7.03 -11.23
N LEU A 340 25.02 -7.43 -11.99
CA LEU A 340 23.67 -7.65 -11.45
C LEU A 340 23.72 -8.76 -10.39
N ARG A 341 23.07 -8.52 -9.25
CA ARG A 341 23.06 -9.47 -8.12
C ARG A 341 21.66 -9.64 -7.52
N ILE A 342 21.46 -10.77 -6.87
CA ILE A 342 20.29 -11.04 -6.01
C ILE A 342 20.78 -11.35 -4.60
N CYS A 343 20.18 -10.77 -3.58
CA CYS A 343 20.45 -11.12 -2.20
C CYS A 343 19.71 -12.42 -1.84
N VAL A 344 20.45 -13.45 -1.47
CA VAL A 344 19.94 -14.80 -1.18
C VAL A 344 19.91 -15.12 0.32
N GLY A 345 20.62 -14.34 1.13
CA GLY A 345 20.71 -14.50 2.57
C GLY A 345 21.38 -13.29 3.22
N TYR A 346 21.48 -13.30 4.54
CA TYR A 346 22.23 -12.31 5.30
C TYR A 346 23.32 -12.99 6.13
N LYS A 347 24.44 -12.30 6.31
CA LYS A 347 25.45 -12.65 7.29
C LYS A 347 25.24 -11.80 8.53
N LEU A 348 24.88 -12.44 9.64
CA LEU A 348 24.68 -11.80 10.94
C LEU A 348 25.65 -12.40 11.95
N ASP A 349 26.53 -11.57 12.52
CA ASP A 349 27.50 -11.96 13.54
C ASP A 349 28.30 -13.22 13.12
N GLY A 350 28.71 -13.26 11.83
CA GLY A 350 29.51 -14.34 11.24
C GLY A 350 28.73 -15.57 10.75
N LYS A 351 27.42 -15.66 11.00
CA LYS A 351 26.55 -16.75 10.53
C LYS A 351 25.67 -16.32 9.38
N VAL A 352 25.54 -17.19 8.38
CA VAL A 352 24.58 -16.97 7.29
C VAL A 352 23.19 -17.38 7.74
N ILE A 353 22.22 -16.50 7.54
CA ILE A 353 20.80 -16.71 7.83
C ILE A 353 19.97 -16.41 6.58
N ASP A 354 18.80 -17.01 6.46
CA ASP A 354 17.87 -16.88 5.33
C ASP A 354 16.53 -16.25 5.72
N TYR A 355 16.45 -15.63 6.88
CA TYR A 355 15.29 -14.95 7.44
C TYR A 355 15.62 -13.53 7.90
N ILE A 356 14.59 -12.70 8.06
CA ILE A 356 14.69 -11.35 8.61
C ILE A 356 14.70 -11.42 10.14
N PRO A 357 15.77 -10.92 10.81
CA PRO A 357 15.74 -10.78 12.26
C PRO A 357 14.63 -9.84 12.72
N SER A 358 13.87 -10.22 13.73
CA SER A 358 12.79 -9.39 14.29
C SER A 358 13.30 -8.17 15.06
N CYS A 359 14.53 -8.24 15.59
CA CYS A 359 15.18 -7.15 16.28
C CYS A 359 15.82 -6.18 15.29
N LEU A 360 15.44 -4.90 15.34
CA LEU A 360 15.96 -3.86 14.45
C LEU A 360 17.50 -3.80 14.46
N SER A 361 18.11 -3.80 15.66
CA SER A 361 19.57 -3.73 15.81
C SER A 361 20.30 -4.95 15.21
N ALA A 362 19.65 -6.10 15.15
CA ALA A 362 20.18 -7.27 14.47
C ALA A 362 20.07 -7.10 12.95
N LEU A 363 18.95 -6.59 12.46
CA LEU A 363 18.77 -6.32 11.03
C LEU A 363 19.74 -5.24 10.51
N GLU A 364 20.05 -4.24 11.31
CA GLU A 364 21.04 -3.20 10.97
C GLU A 364 22.47 -3.74 10.85
N ARG A 365 22.79 -4.87 11.52
CA ARG A 365 24.10 -5.54 11.40
C ARG A 365 24.15 -6.60 10.30
N CYS A 366 23.02 -6.86 9.63
CA CYS A 366 22.99 -7.81 8.53
C CYS A 366 23.77 -7.32 7.32
N GLU A 367 24.72 -8.14 6.86
CA GLU A 367 25.42 -7.95 5.60
C GLU A 367 24.76 -8.82 4.53
N PRO A 368 24.41 -8.30 3.35
CA PRO A 368 23.77 -9.12 2.32
C PRO A 368 24.72 -10.15 1.73
N VAL A 369 24.23 -11.37 1.55
CA VAL A 369 24.93 -12.43 0.80
C VAL A 369 24.34 -12.45 -0.60
N TYR A 370 25.17 -12.14 -1.58
CA TYR A 370 24.77 -11.99 -2.97
C TYR A 370 25.15 -13.21 -3.83
N GLU A 371 24.26 -13.51 -4.78
CA GLU A 371 24.51 -14.32 -5.95
C GLU A 371 24.60 -13.42 -7.18
N VAL A 372 25.64 -13.61 -8.02
CA VAL A 372 25.83 -12.85 -9.25
C VAL A 372 24.96 -13.45 -10.34
N MET A 373 24.23 -12.59 -11.06
CA MET A 373 23.33 -12.97 -12.14
C MET A 373 23.93 -12.61 -13.52
N GLU A 374 23.57 -13.37 -14.53
CA GLU A 374 23.84 -12.99 -15.91
C GLU A 374 23.09 -11.70 -16.25
N THR A 375 23.70 -10.82 -17.00
CA THR A 375 23.13 -9.53 -17.43
C THR A 375 22.63 -9.60 -18.87
N TRP A 376 21.78 -8.66 -19.24
CA TRP A 376 21.26 -8.49 -20.62
C TRP A 376 21.28 -7.01 -20.98
N GLU A 377 21.45 -6.72 -22.26
CA GLU A 377 21.50 -5.35 -22.78
C GLU A 377 20.25 -4.99 -23.59
N GLU A 378 19.43 -5.99 -23.94
CA GLU A 378 18.26 -5.83 -24.80
C GLU A 378 17.20 -4.94 -24.14
N ASP A 379 16.57 -4.10 -24.95
CA ASP A 379 15.37 -3.35 -24.54
C ASP A 379 14.18 -4.30 -24.46
N LEU A 380 13.62 -4.45 -23.27
CA LEU A 380 12.48 -5.34 -23.03
C LEU A 380 11.12 -4.69 -23.30
N THR A 381 11.05 -3.36 -23.49
CA THR A 381 9.78 -2.59 -23.50
C THR A 381 8.81 -2.97 -24.64
N GLY A 382 9.33 -3.56 -25.71
CA GLY A 382 8.55 -4.05 -26.86
C GLY A 382 8.09 -5.50 -26.74
N MET A 383 8.64 -6.28 -25.81
CA MET A 383 8.39 -7.71 -25.68
C MET A 383 6.99 -8.00 -25.11
N LYS A 384 6.30 -8.99 -25.64
CA LYS A 384 4.92 -9.35 -25.30
C LYS A 384 4.78 -10.71 -24.65
N THR A 385 5.72 -11.61 -24.90
CA THR A 385 5.70 -12.99 -24.38
C THR A 385 6.95 -13.30 -23.57
N TYR A 386 6.85 -14.31 -22.72
CA TYR A 386 7.99 -14.79 -21.94
C TYR A 386 9.11 -15.35 -22.83
N GLU A 387 8.74 -15.95 -23.94
CA GLU A 387 9.65 -16.57 -24.92
C GLU A 387 10.56 -15.54 -25.58
N GLU A 388 10.08 -14.30 -25.79
CA GLU A 388 10.84 -13.20 -26.39
C GLU A 388 11.93 -12.66 -25.46
N LEU A 389 11.84 -12.89 -24.15
CA LEU A 389 12.83 -12.41 -23.19
C LEU A 389 14.21 -13.04 -23.43
N PRO A 390 15.32 -12.29 -23.24
CA PRO A 390 16.68 -12.84 -23.24
C PRO A 390 16.81 -13.99 -22.24
N GLU A 391 17.67 -14.97 -22.54
CA GLU A 391 17.85 -16.13 -21.66
C GLU A 391 18.37 -15.73 -20.26
N ALA A 392 19.24 -14.72 -20.18
CA ALA A 392 19.70 -14.17 -18.89
C ALA A 392 18.52 -13.60 -18.07
N ALA A 393 17.59 -12.88 -18.71
CA ALA A 393 16.40 -12.37 -18.06
C ALA A 393 15.47 -13.50 -17.57
N LYS A 394 15.30 -14.55 -18.37
CA LYS A 394 14.55 -15.76 -17.97
C LYS A 394 15.20 -16.46 -16.77
N LYS A 395 16.53 -16.57 -16.77
CA LYS A 395 17.28 -17.13 -15.64
C LYS A 395 17.07 -16.34 -14.36
N TYR A 396 17.05 -14.99 -14.46
CA TYR A 396 16.74 -14.12 -13.32
C TYR A 396 15.35 -14.42 -12.75
N ILE A 397 14.33 -14.48 -13.60
CA ILE A 397 12.95 -14.79 -13.19
C ILE A 397 12.87 -16.16 -12.52
N ARG A 398 13.42 -17.21 -13.14
CA ARG A 398 13.46 -18.57 -12.56
C ARG A 398 14.16 -18.59 -11.20
N ARG A 399 15.27 -17.83 -11.07
CA ARG A 399 15.99 -17.77 -9.80
C ARG A 399 15.17 -17.09 -8.69
N VAL A 400 14.40 -16.04 -9.01
CA VAL A 400 13.46 -15.45 -8.05
C VAL A 400 12.39 -16.47 -7.63
N GLU A 401 11.82 -17.22 -8.57
CA GLU A 401 10.83 -18.28 -8.29
C GLU A 401 11.41 -19.37 -7.35
N GLU A 402 12.62 -19.83 -7.63
CA GLU A 402 13.32 -20.81 -6.79
C GLU A 402 13.56 -20.29 -5.37
N LEU A 403 14.05 -19.04 -5.24
CA LEU A 403 14.38 -18.44 -3.95
C LEU A 403 13.15 -18.10 -3.11
N THR A 404 12.03 -17.80 -3.75
CA THR A 404 10.78 -17.42 -3.05
C THR A 404 9.78 -18.56 -2.93
N HIS A 405 10.02 -19.67 -3.65
CA HIS A 405 9.06 -20.78 -3.81
C HIS A 405 7.69 -20.31 -4.31
N THR A 406 7.68 -19.26 -5.14
CA THR A 406 6.45 -18.61 -5.61
C THR A 406 6.55 -18.31 -7.10
N GLU A 407 5.53 -18.72 -7.86
CA GLU A 407 5.48 -18.55 -9.32
C GLU A 407 5.31 -17.08 -9.71
N VAL A 408 6.07 -16.61 -10.71
CA VAL A 408 5.90 -15.28 -11.30
C VAL A 408 4.82 -15.33 -12.38
N ALA A 409 3.66 -14.76 -12.10
CA ALA A 409 2.54 -14.70 -13.04
C ALA A 409 2.64 -13.53 -14.03
N PHE A 410 3.23 -12.41 -13.60
CA PHE A 410 3.34 -11.19 -14.41
C PHE A 410 4.75 -10.63 -14.39
N VAL A 411 5.20 -10.12 -15.55
CA VAL A 411 6.47 -9.38 -15.69
C VAL A 411 6.20 -8.06 -16.37
N SER A 412 6.43 -6.95 -15.66
CA SER A 412 6.25 -5.60 -16.19
C SER A 412 7.54 -5.13 -16.86
N VAL A 413 7.48 -4.88 -18.15
CA VAL A 413 8.61 -4.49 -19.01
C VAL A 413 8.53 -3.03 -19.48
N GLY A 414 7.77 -2.19 -18.80
CA GLY A 414 7.64 -0.77 -19.07
C GLY A 414 6.50 -0.11 -18.29
N PRO A 415 6.31 1.21 -18.39
CA PRO A 415 5.34 1.95 -17.57
C PRO A 415 3.88 1.76 -17.98
N ASP A 416 3.60 1.47 -19.25
CA ASP A 416 2.24 1.29 -19.74
C ASP A 416 1.68 -0.08 -19.32
N ARG A 417 0.35 -0.15 -19.08
CA ARG A 417 -0.32 -1.41 -18.70
C ARG A 417 -0.19 -2.50 -19.76
N THR A 418 -0.11 -2.12 -21.04
CA THR A 418 0.09 -3.05 -22.17
C THR A 418 1.51 -3.62 -22.23
N GLN A 419 2.45 -3.05 -21.48
CA GLN A 419 3.82 -3.52 -21.33
C GLN A 419 3.94 -4.47 -20.13
N THR A 420 3.05 -5.47 -20.09
CA THR A 420 3.03 -6.52 -19.08
C THR A 420 2.95 -7.86 -19.76
N ILE A 421 3.95 -8.70 -19.53
CA ILE A 421 3.98 -10.08 -19.99
C ILE A 421 3.17 -10.91 -18.99
N ILE A 422 2.14 -11.60 -19.49
CA ILE A 422 1.27 -12.47 -18.70
C ILE A 422 1.77 -13.90 -18.89
N ARG A 423 2.25 -14.52 -17.81
CA ARG A 423 2.65 -15.92 -17.80
C ARG A 423 1.53 -16.82 -17.29
N LYS A 424 0.63 -16.25 -16.47
CA LYS A 424 -0.49 -16.98 -15.90
C LYS A 424 -1.67 -16.06 -15.59
N GLU A 425 -2.85 -16.48 -16.03
CA GLU A 425 -4.12 -15.85 -15.63
C GLU A 425 -4.50 -16.33 -14.22
N ILE A 426 -4.82 -15.39 -13.32
CA ILE A 426 -5.06 -15.68 -11.89
C ILE A 426 -6.37 -15.10 -11.34
N PHE A 427 -7.14 -14.37 -12.20
CA PHE A 427 -8.34 -13.67 -11.77
C PHE A 427 -9.41 -13.59 -12.85
#